data_a5ba0cd0e7c39cfe62176c2f0c861bf4
#
_entry.id   a5ba0cd0e7c39cfe62176c2f0c861bf4
#
_cell.length_a   1.000
_cell.length_b   1.000
_cell.length_c   1.000
_cell.angle_alpha   90.00
_cell.angle_beta   90.00
_cell.angle_gamma   90.00
#
_symmetry.space_group_name_H-M   'P 1'
#
loop_
_entity.id
_entity.type
_entity.pdbx_description
1 polymer ?
#
loop_
_entity_poly.entity_id
_entity_poly.type
_entity_poly.pdbx_seq_one_letter_code
_entity_poly.pdbx_strand_id
1 'polypeptide(L)'
;MHTRRTPRQTKATARAVATALTAAALLLTACSAGGSMTATSEGAQPALAPLPSSTPPALAPYYGQKLAWRDCGVEGFQCATLKAPLDYAKPGAGDVRLAVARKKATGEGRPLGSLLVNPGGPGGSAVGYLQQFAGIGYPAEVRARYDMVSMDPRGVARSEPVECLDGRQMDAYTQTDVTPDDRKETDALVARFKKFAERCGARSSRLLRHVSTVEAARDMDILRAVLGDRKLNYVGASYGTFLGATYAGLFPGRAGRLVLDGAMDPSLSARQLNLEQTRGFETAFQAFAKDCVRHADCPLGGKGTPPAQVGDHLAAFFRKLDAHPVPAGGADGRRLGEALATTGVIAAMYDEAAWPRLREALTSAMKNNDGAGLLALSDSYYERDGDGQYTNLMFANAAVNCLDTPPAFDSPEQVEKDLPAFEKASLVFGKGLAWASLNCAYWPVRATGEPHRIEAKGADPIVVVGTTRDPATPYPWAKSLAHQLSSARLLTYAGDGHTAYGRGSACIDSAINAYLLEGTPPANGKRCS
;
A
#
# COMPACT_ATOMS: atom_id res chain seq x y z
N MET A 1 9.22 70.02 -24.56
CA MET A 1 10.48 70.51 -25.20
C MET A 1 11.14 69.27 -25.80
N HIS A 2 11.04 69.15 -27.10
CA HIS A 2 12.06 69.02 -28.12
C HIS A 2 12.99 67.79 -27.93
N THR A 3 13.25 66.90 -28.87
CA THR A 3 12.97 66.78 -30.31
C THR A 3 13.34 65.35 -30.79
N ARG A 4 12.56 64.86 -31.71
CA ARG A 4 12.74 63.75 -32.66
C ARG A 4 14.15 63.69 -33.29
N ARG A 5 14.55 62.47 -33.71
CA ARG A 5 14.91 62.13 -35.14
C ARG A 5 15.30 60.66 -35.34
N THR A 6 14.53 59.94 -36.15
CA THR A 6 14.95 58.91 -37.14
C THR A 6 15.26 59.66 -38.47
N PRO A 7 15.73 59.05 -39.59
CA PRO A 7 15.94 57.65 -40.00
C PRO A 7 17.21 57.46 -40.90
N ARG A 8 17.49 56.25 -41.40
CA ARG A 8 17.62 55.98 -42.87
C ARG A 8 18.04 54.54 -43.21
N GLN A 9 17.26 53.97 -44.10
CA GLN A 9 17.55 52.78 -44.88
C GLN A 9 18.58 53.03 -45.96
N THR A 10 19.32 51.99 -46.38
CA THR A 10 19.80 51.85 -47.78
C THR A 10 19.75 50.40 -48.21
N LYS A 11 19.08 50.19 -49.35
CA LYS A 11 19.03 48.95 -50.18
C LYS A 11 20.16 49.00 -51.19
N ALA A 12 20.68 47.84 -51.63
CA ALA A 12 21.13 47.53 -52.99
C ALA A 12 21.40 46.01 -53.09
N THR A 13 20.62 45.23 -53.75
CA THR A 13 20.48 44.75 -55.14
C THR A 13 21.65 43.91 -55.65
N ALA A 14 21.38 42.63 -55.79
CA ALA A 14 21.44 41.67 -56.88
C ALA A 14 22.66 41.59 -57.81
N ARG A 15 23.13 40.35 -58.07
CA ARG A 15 23.16 39.73 -59.40
C ARG A 15 23.57 38.26 -59.35
N ALA A 16 22.78 37.46 -60.06
CA ALA A 16 22.96 36.05 -60.34
C ALA A 16 24.02 35.83 -61.47
N VAL A 17 24.73 34.71 -61.46
CA VAL A 17 25.23 34.05 -62.69
C VAL A 17 25.06 32.53 -62.46
N ALA A 18 24.33 31.92 -63.38
CA ALA A 18 24.17 30.48 -63.52
C ALA A 18 25.26 29.99 -64.52
N THR A 19 25.79 28.80 -64.27
CA THR A 19 26.33 27.95 -65.35
C THR A 19 26.15 26.47 -64.96
N ALA A 20 25.46 25.75 -65.81
CA ALA A 20 25.30 24.31 -65.85
C ALA A 20 26.49 23.63 -66.52
N LEU A 21 26.79 22.36 -66.20
CA LEU A 21 27.12 21.29 -67.16
C LEU A 21 27.35 19.92 -66.45
N THR A 22 26.44 19.00 -66.72
CA THR A 22 26.55 17.56 -67.13
C THR A 22 27.45 16.56 -66.41
N ALA A 23 26.84 15.58 -65.84
CA ALA A 23 26.92 14.11 -65.96
C ALA A 23 28.28 13.38 -65.89
N ALA A 24 28.34 12.46 -64.90
CA ALA A 24 28.74 11.05 -65.10
C ALA A 24 28.38 10.19 -63.87
N ALA A 25 27.70 9.12 -64.15
CA ALA A 25 27.31 8.08 -63.14
C ALA A 25 28.55 7.21 -62.85
N LEU A 26 28.73 6.89 -61.53
CA LEU A 26 29.48 5.72 -61.11
C LEU A 26 28.87 5.24 -59.77
N LEU A 27 28.31 4.04 -59.82
CA LEU A 27 27.81 3.25 -58.69
C LEU A 27 28.95 2.92 -57.72
N LEU A 28 28.85 3.36 -56.48
CA LEU A 28 29.57 2.77 -55.36
C LEU A 28 28.60 2.72 -54.16
N THR A 29 28.15 1.53 -53.83
CA THR A 29 27.44 1.16 -52.61
C THR A 29 28.37 1.40 -51.43
N ALA A 30 28.06 2.41 -50.63
CA ALA A 30 28.61 2.58 -49.27
C ALA A 30 27.44 2.58 -48.28
N CYS A 31 27.40 1.55 -47.44
CA CYS A 31 26.55 1.50 -46.27
C CYS A 31 26.93 2.65 -45.33
N SER A 32 26.15 3.71 -45.32
CA SER A 32 26.17 4.70 -44.24
C SER A 32 25.05 4.34 -43.24
N ALA A 33 25.46 3.77 -42.11
CA ALA A 33 24.64 3.68 -40.94
C ALA A 33 24.33 5.09 -40.41
N GLY A 34 23.28 5.68 -40.92
CA GLY A 34 22.65 6.86 -40.36
C GLY A 34 21.88 6.44 -39.11
N GLY A 35 22.49 6.59 -37.95
CA GLY A 35 21.79 6.44 -36.68
C GLY A 35 20.75 7.55 -36.55
N SER A 36 19.49 7.28 -36.96
CA SER A 36 18.35 8.01 -36.45
C SER A 36 18.32 7.78 -34.96
N MET A 37 18.59 8.80 -34.16
CA MET A 37 18.16 8.83 -32.79
C MET A 37 16.62 8.77 -32.78
N THR A 38 16.07 7.57 -32.80
CA THR A 38 14.70 7.35 -32.39
C THR A 38 14.64 7.74 -30.92
N ALA A 39 13.94 8.82 -30.62
CA ALA A 39 13.45 9.06 -29.29
C ALA A 39 12.83 7.75 -28.81
N THR A 40 13.42 7.12 -27.81
CA THR A 40 12.82 6.00 -27.11
C THR A 40 11.50 6.50 -26.57
N SER A 41 10.39 6.13 -27.22
CA SER A 41 9.09 6.17 -26.58
C SER A 41 9.29 5.42 -25.27
N GLU A 42 9.03 6.05 -24.14
CA GLU A 42 8.85 5.35 -22.87
C GLU A 42 7.87 4.22 -23.16
N GLY A 43 8.36 2.99 -23.18
CA GLY A 43 7.57 1.83 -23.54
C GLY A 43 6.41 1.75 -22.56
N ALA A 44 5.18 1.70 -23.07
CA ALA A 44 4.00 1.50 -22.24
C ALA A 44 4.27 0.26 -21.37
N GLN A 45 4.15 0.42 -20.04
CA GLN A 45 4.36 -0.68 -19.11
C GLN A 45 3.45 -1.87 -19.50
N PRO A 46 3.93 -3.12 -19.34
CA PRO A 46 3.14 -4.29 -19.67
C PRO A 46 1.87 -4.32 -18.82
N ALA A 47 0.75 -4.71 -19.42
CA ALA A 47 -0.49 -4.94 -18.71
C ALA A 47 -0.55 -6.38 -18.19
N LEU A 48 -1.10 -6.56 -16.97
CA LEU A 48 -1.35 -7.89 -16.42
C LEU A 48 -2.30 -8.66 -17.34
N ALA A 49 -1.86 -9.83 -17.83
CA ALA A 49 -2.63 -10.65 -18.75
C ALA A 49 -3.68 -11.51 -18.01
N PRO A 50 -4.91 -11.60 -18.52
CA PRO A 50 -5.92 -12.51 -17.97
C PRO A 50 -5.49 -13.98 -18.06
N LEU A 51 -5.87 -14.76 -17.04
CA LEU A 51 -5.73 -16.21 -17.08
C LEU A 51 -6.84 -16.84 -17.95
N PRO A 52 -6.62 -18.08 -18.48
CA PRO A 52 -7.65 -18.81 -19.21
C PRO A 52 -8.95 -18.94 -18.41
N SER A 53 -10.09 -18.82 -19.08
CA SER A 53 -11.42 -18.93 -18.44
C SER A 53 -11.71 -20.34 -17.92
N SER A 54 -11.12 -21.38 -18.53
CA SER A 54 -11.24 -22.77 -18.09
C SER A 54 -10.29 -23.07 -16.94
N THR A 55 -10.78 -23.82 -15.96
CA THR A 55 -9.93 -24.30 -14.86
C THR A 55 -9.02 -25.43 -15.38
N PRO A 56 -7.70 -25.31 -15.25
CA PRO A 56 -6.78 -26.38 -15.62
C PRO A 56 -7.12 -27.69 -14.87
N PRO A 57 -7.07 -28.88 -15.52
CA PRO A 57 -7.39 -30.16 -14.87
C PRO A 57 -6.63 -30.40 -13.55
N ALA A 58 -5.37 -30.01 -13.48
CA ALA A 58 -4.54 -30.13 -12.28
C ALA A 58 -5.05 -29.32 -11.08
N LEU A 59 -5.86 -28.29 -11.31
CA LEU A 59 -6.48 -27.48 -10.26
C LEU A 59 -7.90 -27.94 -9.88
N ALA A 60 -8.49 -28.87 -10.63
CA ALA A 60 -9.86 -29.37 -10.38
C ALA A 60 -10.10 -29.83 -8.93
N PRO A 61 -9.18 -30.53 -8.25
CA PRO A 61 -9.37 -30.93 -6.85
C PRO A 61 -9.54 -29.75 -5.89
N TYR A 62 -8.83 -28.63 -6.15
CA TYR A 62 -8.92 -27.42 -5.31
C TYR A 62 -10.25 -26.68 -5.53
N TYR A 63 -10.72 -26.62 -6.76
CA TYR A 63 -12.00 -25.98 -7.10
C TYR A 63 -13.22 -26.83 -6.72
N GLY A 64 -13.07 -28.14 -6.61
CA GLY A 64 -14.14 -29.07 -6.22
C GLY A 64 -14.23 -29.37 -4.72
N GLN A 65 -13.36 -28.81 -3.89
CA GLN A 65 -13.37 -29.07 -2.45
C GLN A 65 -14.61 -28.48 -1.77
N LYS A 66 -14.97 -29.03 -0.62
CA LYS A 66 -16.04 -28.53 0.24
C LYS A 66 -15.47 -28.02 1.55
N LEU A 67 -15.88 -26.81 1.96
CA LEU A 67 -15.46 -26.23 3.23
C LEU A 67 -16.23 -26.88 4.40
N ALA A 68 -15.49 -27.42 5.35
CA ALA A 68 -16.03 -27.94 6.60
C ALA A 68 -16.14 -26.78 7.62
N TRP A 69 -17.28 -26.12 7.61
CA TRP A 69 -17.56 -25.02 8.52
C TRP A 69 -17.74 -25.49 9.97
N ARG A 70 -17.10 -24.81 10.90
CA ARG A 70 -17.15 -25.05 12.34
C ARG A 70 -17.24 -23.72 13.09
N ASP A 71 -17.59 -23.77 14.36
CA ASP A 71 -17.50 -22.60 15.24
C ASP A 71 -16.06 -22.10 15.33
N CYS A 72 -15.90 -20.79 15.31
CA CYS A 72 -14.60 -20.11 15.45
C CYS A 72 -14.22 -19.80 16.91
N GLY A 73 -15.10 -20.01 17.88
CA GLY A 73 -14.95 -19.44 19.22
C GLY A 73 -15.28 -17.93 19.31
N VAL A 74 -15.81 -17.35 18.22
CA VAL A 74 -16.31 -15.97 18.17
C VAL A 74 -17.78 -16.02 17.76
N GLU A 75 -18.65 -15.45 18.57
CA GLU A 75 -20.10 -15.55 18.42
C GLU A 75 -20.58 -15.09 17.03
N GLY A 76 -21.40 -15.92 16.40
CA GLY A 76 -21.99 -15.64 15.08
C GLY A 76 -21.04 -15.84 13.90
N PHE A 77 -19.79 -16.30 14.12
CA PHE A 77 -18.84 -16.60 13.06
C PHE A 77 -18.59 -18.09 12.91
N GLN A 78 -18.34 -18.51 11.67
CA GLN A 78 -17.93 -19.86 11.31
C GLN A 78 -16.60 -19.83 10.59
N CYS A 79 -15.73 -20.79 10.92
CA CYS A 79 -14.41 -20.95 10.33
C CYS A 79 -14.28 -22.23 9.52
N ALA A 80 -13.44 -22.18 8.50
CA ALA A 80 -13.07 -23.33 7.70
C ALA A 80 -11.61 -23.21 7.23
N THR A 81 -11.09 -24.27 6.64
CA THR A 81 -9.78 -24.28 5.98
C THR A 81 -9.99 -24.56 4.50
N LEU A 82 -9.47 -23.66 3.66
CA LEU A 82 -9.36 -23.84 2.22
C LEU A 82 -7.98 -24.40 1.90
N LYS A 83 -7.88 -25.36 1.00
CA LYS A 83 -6.60 -25.79 0.42
C LYS A 83 -6.38 -25.09 -0.91
N ALA A 84 -5.15 -24.64 -1.14
CA ALA A 84 -4.69 -24.15 -2.43
C ALA A 84 -3.33 -24.78 -2.76
N PRO A 85 -2.92 -24.87 -4.04
CA PRO A 85 -1.59 -25.35 -4.35
C PRO A 85 -0.53 -24.39 -3.76
N LEU A 86 0.56 -24.94 -3.24
CA LEU A 86 1.70 -24.12 -2.81
C LEU A 86 2.26 -23.35 -4.02
N ASP A 87 2.47 -24.06 -5.12
CA ASP A 87 2.98 -23.51 -6.39
C ASP A 87 1.95 -23.76 -7.51
N TYR A 88 1.38 -22.70 -8.03
CA TYR A 88 0.42 -22.79 -9.13
C TYR A 88 1.02 -23.24 -10.48
N ALA A 89 2.35 -23.14 -10.64
CA ALA A 89 3.03 -23.70 -11.81
C ALA A 89 3.23 -25.22 -11.69
N LYS A 90 3.19 -25.76 -10.45
CA LYS A 90 3.36 -27.18 -10.14
C LYS A 90 2.30 -27.65 -9.13
N PRO A 91 1.00 -27.65 -9.49
CA PRO A 91 -0.03 -28.15 -8.60
C PRO A 91 0.26 -29.61 -8.22
N GLY A 92 0.19 -29.93 -6.94
CA GLY A 92 0.56 -31.25 -6.43
C GLY A 92 1.99 -31.35 -5.86
N ALA A 93 2.83 -30.32 -6.00
CA ALA A 93 4.12 -30.24 -5.31
C ALA A 93 3.98 -29.84 -3.81
N GLY A 94 2.76 -29.69 -3.33
CA GLY A 94 2.39 -29.37 -1.96
C GLY A 94 1.21 -28.40 -1.92
N ASP A 95 0.57 -28.34 -0.76
CA ASP A 95 -0.57 -27.48 -0.49
C ASP A 95 -0.20 -26.38 0.48
N VAL A 96 -0.94 -25.28 0.44
CA VAL A 96 -1.06 -24.30 1.50
C VAL A 96 -2.49 -24.33 2.07
N ARG A 97 -2.61 -24.22 3.39
CA ARG A 97 -3.88 -24.20 4.10
C ARG A 97 -4.23 -22.77 4.51
N LEU A 98 -5.34 -22.28 3.99
CA LEU A 98 -5.79 -20.92 4.15
C LEU A 98 -6.97 -20.88 5.13
N ALA A 99 -6.87 -20.03 6.13
CA ALA A 99 -7.93 -19.82 7.09
C ALA A 99 -9.03 -18.96 6.47
N VAL A 100 -10.26 -19.44 6.55
CA VAL A 100 -11.46 -18.76 6.04
C VAL A 100 -12.42 -18.56 7.20
N ALA A 101 -13.02 -17.38 7.30
CA ALA A 101 -14.13 -17.12 8.23
C ALA A 101 -15.31 -16.54 7.47
N ARG A 102 -16.51 -16.80 7.99
CA ARG A 102 -17.74 -16.13 7.53
C ARG A 102 -18.68 -15.77 8.67
N LYS A 103 -19.47 -14.73 8.43
CA LYS A 103 -20.69 -14.42 9.16
C LYS A 103 -21.83 -14.45 8.17
N LYS A 104 -22.84 -15.27 8.42
CA LYS A 104 -23.99 -15.37 7.50
C LYS A 104 -24.77 -14.06 7.46
N ALA A 105 -25.42 -13.81 6.32
CA ALA A 105 -26.35 -12.71 6.14
C ALA A 105 -27.40 -12.70 7.25
N THR A 106 -27.70 -11.51 7.79
CA THR A 106 -28.61 -11.34 8.94
C THR A 106 -30.06 -11.06 8.51
N GLY A 107 -30.30 -10.77 7.23
CA GLY A 107 -31.62 -10.49 6.70
C GLY A 107 -32.35 -11.76 6.25
N GLU A 108 -33.66 -11.59 6.01
CA GLU A 108 -34.50 -12.66 5.49
C GLU A 108 -34.26 -12.92 3.99
N GLY A 109 -34.54 -14.14 3.55
CA GLY A 109 -34.47 -14.55 2.15
C GLY A 109 -33.07 -15.01 1.74
N ARG A 110 -32.87 -15.15 0.40
CA ARG A 110 -31.60 -15.61 -0.16
C ARG A 110 -30.59 -14.47 -0.20
N PRO A 111 -29.39 -14.66 0.32
CA PRO A 111 -28.29 -13.70 0.17
C PRO A 111 -27.97 -13.40 -1.31
N LEU A 112 -27.40 -12.22 -1.59
CA LEU A 112 -26.88 -11.86 -2.92
C LEU A 112 -25.64 -12.69 -3.31
N GLY A 113 -25.02 -13.34 -2.35
CA GLY A 113 -23.80 -14.14 -2.47
C GLY A 113 -22.86 -13.82 -1.30
N SER A 114 -21.59 -14.15 -1.46
CA SER A 114 -20.54 -13.80 -0.52
C SER A 114 -19.98 -12.40 -0.84
N LEU A 115 -19.68 -11.61 0.20
CA LEU A 115 -18.87 -10.39 0.12
C LEU A 115 -17.54 -10.67 0.81
N LEU A 116 -16.50 -10.85 0.03
CA LEU A 116 -15.15 -11.04 0.54
C LEU A 116 -14.56 -9.69 0.95
N VAL A 117 -13.99 -9.60 2.16
CA VAL A 117 -13.37 -8.36 2.68
C VAL A 117 -11.90 -8.59 3.03
N ASN A 118 -11.05 -7.58 2.76
CA ASN A 118 -9.62 -7.62 3.06
C ASN A 118 -9.13 -6.23 3.50
N PRO A 119 -8.48 -6.10 4.68
CA PRO A 119 -8.02 -4.82 5.23
C PRO A 119 -6.73 -4.31 4.58
N GLY A 120 -5.98 -5.15 3.88
CA GLY A 120 -4.70 -4.79 3.31
C GLY A 120 -3.50 -5.12 4.20
N GLY A 121 -2.62 -4.20 4.32
CA GLY A 121 -1.29 -4.30 4.90
C GLY A 121 -0.19 -4.11 3.84
N PRO A 122 0.29 -5.15 3.08
CA PRO A 122 -0.02 -6.58 3.20
C PRO A 122 0.33 -7.16 4.56
N GLY A 123 -0.31 -8.29 4.90
CA GLY A 123 -0.03 -8.99 6.16
C GLY A 123 -1.08 -8.82 7.24
N GLY A 124 -2.03 -7.90 7.09
CA GLY A 124 -3.18 -7.77 8.00
C GLY A 124 -4.09 -9.00 7.93
N SER A 125 -4.48 -9.54 9.11
CA SER A 125 -5.41 -10.67 9.17
C SER A 125 -6.79 -10.27 8.65
N ALA A 126 -7.20 -10.80 7.51
CA ALA A 126 -8.53 -10.56 6.95
C ALA A 126 -9.61 -11.25 7.79
N VAL A 127 -9.32 -12.42 8.36
CA VAL A 127 -10.21 -13.12 9.30
C VAL A 127 -10.39 -12.29 10.56
N GLY A 128 -9.30 -11.75 11.13
CA GLY A 128 -9.36 -10.83 12.28
C GLY A 128 -10.17 -9.57 11.97
N TYR A 129 -9.93 -8.96 10.82
CA TYR A 129 -10.68 -7.79 10.36
C TYR A 129 -12.17 -8.05 10.21
N LEU A 130 -12.55 -9.20 9.65
CA LEU A 130 -13.95 -9.61 9.55
C LEU A 130 -14.60 -9.75 10.93
N GLN A 131 -13.93 -10.43 11.87
CA GLN A 131 -14.45 -10.72 13.19
C GLN A 131 -14.56 -9.47 14.08
N GLN A 132 -13.61 -8.55 13.98
CA GLN A 132 -13.51 -7.38 14.85
C GLN A 132 -14.18 -6.12 14.26
N PHE A 133 -14.35 -6.05 12.94
CA PHE A 133 -14.84 -4.86 12.27
C PHE A 133 -15.89 -5.15 11.19
N ALA A 134 -15.52 -5.73 10.04
CA ALA A 134 -16.41 -5.76 8.87
C ALA A 134 -17.69 -6.56 9.10
N GLY A 135 -17.61 -7.69 9.81
CA GLY A 135 -18.78 -8.55 10.11
C GLY A 135 -19.76 -7.97 11.13
N ILE A 136 -19.37 -6.89 11.83
CA ILE A 136 -20.20 -6.25 12.86
C ILE A 136 -20.44 -4.77 12.60
N GLY A 137 -19.46 -4.05 12.02
CA GLY A 137 -19.45 -2.60 11.84
C GLY A 137 -19.80 -2.10 10.43
N TYR A 138 -19.77 -2.95 9.41
CA TYR A 138 -20.25 -2.55 8.08
C TYR A 138 -21.75 -2.22 8.12
N PRO A 139 -22.29 -1.39 7.20
CA PRO A 139 -23.70 -1.02 7.18
C PRO A 139 -24.63 -2.23 7.28
N ALA A 140 -25.66 -2.11 8.13
CA ALA A 140 -26.55 -3.22 8.47
C ALA A 140 -27.25 -3.80 7.22
N GLU A 141 -27.62 -2.96 6.27
CA GLU A 141 -28.23 -3.35 5.01
C GLU A 141 -27.30 -4.21 4.14
N VAL A 142 -25.99 -3.97 4.15
CA VAL A 142 -25.02 -4.80 3.44
C VAL A 142 -24.87 -6.16 4.14
N ARG A 143 -24.72 -6.17 5.47
CA ARG A 143 -24.64 -7.38 6.28
C ARG A 143 -25.93 -8.23 6.25
N ALA A 144 -27.07 -7.59 5.98
CA ALA A 144 -28.34 -8.30 5.83
C ALA A 144 -28.42 -9.07 4.48
N ARG A 145 -27.68 -8.67 3.45
CA ARG A 145 -27.81 -9.19 2.09
C ARG A 145 -26.63 -10.03 1.63
N TYR A 146 -25.51 -10.05 2.33
CA TYR A 146 -24.32 -10.83 1.98
C TYR A 146 -23.89 -11.75 3.11
N ASP A 147 -23.48 -12.96 2.78
CA ASP A 147 -22.58 -13.71 3.65
C ASP A 147 -21.23 -12.96 3.67
N MET A 148 -20.90 -12.36 4.81
CA MET A 148 -19.62 -11.66 4.97
C MET A 148 -18.51 -12.68 5.11
N VAL A 149 -17.49 -12.65 4.26
CA VAL A 149 -16.44 -13.67 4.21
C VAL A 149 -15.06 -13.01 4.23
N SER A 150 -14.10 -13.67 4.84
CA SER A 150 -12.68 -13.32 4.72
C SER A 150 -11.82 -14.57 4.64
N MET A 151 -10.66 -14.40 4.04
CA MET A 151 -9.59 -15.38 4.00
C MET A 151 -8.28 -14.67 4.33
N ASP A 152 -7.57 -15.14 5.35
CA ASP A 152 -6.18 -14.70 5.53
C ASP A 152 -5.39 -15.15 4.30
N PRO A 153 -4.72 -14.22 3.58
CA PRO A 153 -3.88 -14.61 2.45
C PRO A 153 -2.77 -15.57 2.88
N ARG A 154 -2.23 -16.31 1.94
CA ARG A 154 -1.07 -17.21 2.18
C ARG A 154 0.07 -16.45 2.87
N GLY A 155 0.62 -17.04 3.92
CA GLY A 155 1.67 -16.42 4.72
C GLY A 155 1.18 -15.45 5.79
N VAL A 156 -0.12 -15.19 5.90
CA VAL A 156 -0.70 -14.23 6.83
C VAL A 156 -1.45 -14.94 7.95
N ALA A 157 -1.20 -14.51 9.18
CA ALA A 157 -1.92 -14.89 10.40
C ALA A 157 -2.17 -16.40 10.51
N ARG A 158 -3.41 -16.87 10.28
CA ARG A 158 -3.80 -18.28 10.41
C ARG A 158 -3.57 -19.11 9.14
N SER A 159 -3.07 -18.49 8.07
CA SER A 159 -2.84 -19.12 6.75
C SER A 159 -1.37 -19.48 6.54
N GLU A 160 -0.83 -20.38 7.37
CA GLU A 160 0.58 -20.77 7.39
C GLU A 160 1.50 -19.54 7.45
N PRO A 161 1.58 -18.87 8.61
CA PRO A 161 2.20 -17.56 8.72
C PRO A 161 3.69 -17.57 8.33
N VAL A 162 4.13 -16.51 7.66
CA VAL A 162 5.55 -16.21 7.55
C VAL A 162 6.08 -15.90 8.96
N GLU A 163 7.13 -16.61 9.36
CA GLU A 163 7.80 -16.42 10.65
C GLU A 163 9.22 -15.92 10.43
N CYS A 164 9.64 -14.92 11.20
CA CYS A 164 10.98 -14.32 11.11
C CYS A 164 11.64 -14.23 12.49
N LEU A 165 11.15 -13.36 13.35
CA LEU A 165 11.72 -13.01 14.65
C LEU A 165 10.77 -13.45 15.78
N ASP A 166 11.32 -13.71 16.98
CA ASP A 166 10.53 -13.76 18.21
C ASP A 166 10.26 -12.33 18.75
N GLY A 167 9.43 -12.23 19.80
CA GLY A 167 9.01 -10.94 20.36
C GLY A 167 10.19 -10.05 20.78
N ARG A 168 11.20 -10.61 21.47
CA ARG A 168 12.40 -9.85 21.89
C ARG A 168 13.26 -9.42 20.71
N GLN A 169 13.38 -10.27 19.71
CA GLN A 169 14.11 -9.94 18.49
C GLN A 169 13.40 -8.85 17.71
N MET A 170 12.05 -8.88 17.71
CA MET A 170 11.24 -7.85 17.08
C MET A 170 11.31 -6.53 17.85
N ASP A 171 11.28 -6.55 19.20
CA ASP A 171 11.53 -5.36 20.01
C ASP A 171 12.88 -4.71 19.65
N ALA A 172 13.93 -5.52 19.46
CA ALA A 172 15.25 -5.01 19.05
C ALA A 172 15.25 -4.51 17.58
N TYR A 173 14.43 -5.08 16.72
CA TYR A 173 14.29 -4.65 15.32
C TYR A 173 13.56 -3.32 15.20
N THR A 174 12.43 -3.16 15.87
CA THR A 174 11.60 -1.93 15.81
C THR A 174 12.24 -0.72 16.47
N GLN A 175 13.21 -0.94 17.39
CA GLN A 175 14.00 0.11 18.02
C GLN A 175 15.27 0.47 17.23
N THR A 176 15.52 -0.18 16.07
CA THR A 176 16.70 0.15 15.25
C THR A 176 16.56 1.57 14.72
N ASP A 177 17.61 2.35 14.86
CA ASP A 177 17.71 3.65 14.21
C ASP A 177 17.59 3.49 12.68
N VAL A 178 16.61 4.17 12.10
CA VAL A 178 16.35 4.21 10.66
C VAL A 178 16.69 5.58 10.05
N THR A 179 17.40 6.40 10.81
CA THR A 179 17.87 7.73 10.39
C THR A 179 19.37 7.88 10.61
N PRO A 180 20.23 6.94 10.10
CA PRO A 180 21.64 6.91 10.41
C PRO A 180 22.35 8.23 10.09
N ASP A 181 23.17 8.72 11.03
CA ASP A 181 23.91 9.97 10.90
C ASP A 181 25.38 9.73 10.51
N ASP A 182 25.87 8.52 10.69
CA ASP A 182 27.23 8.14 10.37
C ASP A 182 27.33 6.72 9.75
N ARG A 183 28.53 6.36 9.33
CA ARG A 183 28.81 5.06 8.73
C ARG A 183 28.56 3.89 9.68
N LYS A 184 28.82 4.05 10.98
CA LYS A 184 28.63 3.00 11.98
C LYS A 184 27.14 2.67 12.14
N GLU A 185 26.29 3.67 12.17
CA GLU A 185 24.83 3.52 12.23
C GLU A 185 24.29 2.93 10.95
N THR A 186 24.77 3.38 9.78
CA THR A 186 24.44 2.77 8.49
C THR A 186 24.78 1.28 8.47
N ASP A 187 25.99 0.91 8.90
CA ASP A 187 26.42 -0.49 8.93
C ASP A 187 25.57 -1.32 9.93
N ALA A 188 25.18 -0.73 11.07
CA ALA A 188 24.29 -1.37 12.05
C ALA A 188 22.89 -1.61 11.48
N LEU A 189 22.31 -0.62 10.78
CA LEU A 189 21.00 -0.74 10.12
C LEU A 189 21.03 -1.84 9.04
N VAL A 190 22.05 -1.84 8.18
CA VAL A 190 22.26 -2.87 7.16
C VAL A 190 22.38 -4.27 7.78
N ALA A 191 23.16 -4.40 8.85
CA ALA A 191 23.30 -5.67 9.56
C ALA A 191 21.96 -6.15 10.13
N ARG A 192 21.11 -5.22 10.59
CA ARG A 192 19.77 -5.52 11.10
C ARG A 192 18.84 -6.03 9.99
N PHE A 193 18.83 -5.38 8.84
CA PHE A 193 18.05 -5.83 7.68
C PHE A 193 18.49 -7.19 7.16
N LYS A 194 19.81 -7.43 7.05
CA LYS A 194 20.37 -8.73 6.67
C LYS A 194 19.95 -9.83 7.64
N LYS A 195 20.04 -9.57 8.96
CA LYS A 195 19.65 -10.55 9.98
C LYS A 195 18.15 -10.85 9.95
N PHE A 196 17.30 -9.84 9.71
CA PHE A 196 15.86 -10.02 9.53
C PHE A 196 15.58 -10.93 8.34
N ALA A 197 16.13 -10.62 7.17
CA ALA A 197 15.97 -11.39 5.94
C ALA A 197 16.48 -12.85 6.07
N GLU A 198 17.66 -13.04 6.70
CA GLU A 198 18.21 -14.36 7.00
C GLU A 198 17.28 -15.19 7.88
N ARG A 199 16.71 -14.59 8.93
CA ARG A 199 15.79 -15.28 9.84
C ARG A 199 14.48 -15.67 9.15
N CYS A 200 13.92 -14.79 8.34
CA CYS A 200 12.75 -15.10 7.51
C CYS A 200 13.06 -16.27 6.56
N GLY A 201 14.22 -16.23 5.89
CA GLY A 201 14.67 -17.31 5.00
C GLY A 201 14.83 -18.65 5.71
N ALA A 202 15.39 -18.65 6.93
CA ALA A 202 15.59 -19.87 7.70
C ALA A 202 14.28 -20.49 8.22
N ARG A 203 13.30 -19.64 8.66
CA ARG A 203 12.08 -20.12 9.31
C ARG A 203 10.93 -20.37 8.33
N SER A 204 10.92 -19.69 7.19
CA SER A 204 9.80 -19.75 6.23
C SER A 204 10.21 -20.07 4.79
N SER A 205 11.35 -20.71 4.56
CA SER A 205 11.96 -20.97 3.23
C SER A 205 10.98 -21.57 2.23
N ARG A 206 10.11 -22.50 2.67
CA ARG A 206 9.11 -23.19 1.83
C ARG A 206 8.11 -22.20 1.24
N LEU A 207 7.70 -21.18 2.02
CA LEU A 207 6.59 -20.30 1.70
C LEU A 207 7.01 -19.01 1.00
N LEU A 208 8.20 -18.47 1.32
CA LEU A 208 8.63 -17.14 0.86
C LEU A 208 8.63 -16.95 -0.65
N ARG A 209 8.71 -18.02 -1.45
CA ARG A 209 8.64 -17.96 -2.92
C ARG A 209 7.21 -17.93 -3.46
N HIS A 210 6.22 -18.10 -2.59
CA HIS A 210 4.84 -18.41 -2.93
C HIS A 210 3.83 -17.53 -2.18
N VAL A 211 4.22 -16.32 -1.76
CA VAL A 211 3.34 -15.37 -1.07
C VAL A 211 3.02 -14.14 -1.91
N SER A 212 3.18 -14.24 -3.23
CA SER A 212 2.89 -13.11 -4.13
C SER A 212 1.41 -12.75 -4.17
N THR A 213 1.12 -11.50 -4.48
CA THR A 213 -0.25 -11.02 -4.69
C THR A 213 -0.96 -11.78 -5.81
N VAL A 214 -0.23 -12.19 -6.86
CA VAL A 214 -0.79 -13.00 -7.96
C VAL A 214 -1.27 -14.35 -7.44
N GLU A 215 -0.50 -15.03 -6.59
CA GLU A 215 -0.92 -16.32 -6.02
C GLU A 215 -2.07 -16.14 -5.04
N ALA A 216 -2.06 -15.12 -4.20
CA ALA A 216 -3.17 -14.79 -3.30
C ALA A 216 -4.47 -14.47 -4.07
N ALA A 217 -4.40 -13.77 -5.19
CA ALA A 217 -5.56 -13.52 -6.06
C ALA A 217 -6.11 -14.82 -6.69
N ARG A 218 -5.24 -15.79 -7.01
CA ARG A 218 -5.66 -17.12 -7.48
C ARG A 218 -6.32 -17.93 -6.38
N ASP A 219 -5.85 -17.80 -5.14
CA ASP A 219 -6.53 -18.40 -3.97
C ASP A 219 -7.94 -17.86 -3.78
N MET A 220 -8.13 -16.55 -3.99
CA MET A 220 -9.45 -15.91 -3.93
C MET A 220 -10.40 -16.51 -4.98
N ASP A 221 -9.92 -16.86 -6.18
CA ASP A 221 -10.77 -17.48 -7.18
C ASP A 221 -11.16 -18.94 -6.83
N ILE A 222 -10.27 -19.69 -6.20
CA ILE A 222 -10.63 -20.99 -5.62
C ILE A 222 -11.70 -20.80 -4.55
N LEU A 223 -11.52 -19.86 -3.62
CA LEU A 223 -12.51 -19.58 -2.56
C LEU A 223 -13.86 -19.19 -3.16
N ARG A 224 -13.90 -18.27 -4.12
CA ARG A 224 -15.13 -17.88 -4.82
C ARG A 224 -15.88 -19.10 -5.36
N ALA A 225 -15.18 -20.00 -6.06
CA ALA A 225 -15.78 -21.18 -6.66
C ALA A 225 -16.31 -22.16 -5.61
N VAL A 226 -15.55 -22.38 -4.54
CA VAL A 226 -15.90 -23.27 -3.42
C VAL A 226 -17.10 -22.74 -2.61
N LEU A 227 -17.26 -21.41 -2.54
CA LEU A 227 -18.46 -20.77 -1.98
C LEU A 227 -19.68 -20.87 -2.88
N GLY A 228 -19.52 -21.27 -4.16
CA GLY A 228 -20.59 -21.38 -5.14
C GLY A 228 -20.92 -20.05 -5.84
N ASP A 229 -20.10 -19.03 -5.67
CA ASP A 229 -20.30 -17.73 -6.28
C ASP A 229 -19.83 -17.71 -7.74
N ARG A 230 -20.69 -17.25 -8.66
CA ARG A 230 -20.32 -17.12 -10.07
C ARG A 230 -19.30 -15.99 -10.28
N LYS A 231 -19.44 -14.87 -9.55
CA LYS A 231 -18.54 -13.73 -9.56
C LYS A 231 -18.15 -13.37 -8.14
N LEU A 232 -16.95 -12.84 -7.96
CA LEU A 232 -16.44 -12.36 -6.69
C LEU A 232 -17.03 -10.97 -6.41
N ASN A 233 -17.72 -10.81 -5.26
CA ASN A 233 -17.97 -9.49 -4.70
C ASN A 233 -16.92 -9.22 -3.62
N TYR A 234 -16.35 -8.01 -3.62
CA TYR A 234 -15.15 -7.73 -2.84
C TYR A 234 -15.09 -6.29 -2.35
N VAL A 235 -14.66 -6.10 -1.12
CA VAL A 235 -14.22 -4.81 -0.59
C VAL A 235 -12.78 -4.98 -0.10
N GLY A 236 -11.86 -4.34 -0.78
CA GLY A 236 -10.45 -4.30 -0.39
C GLY A 236 -10.04 -2.90 0.02
N ALA A 237 -9.38 -2.80 1.16
CA ALA A 237 -8.81 -1.57 1.68
C ALA A 237 -7.28 -1.58 1.51
N SER A 238 -6.67 -0.43 1.16
CA SER A 238 -5.21 -0.30 1.11
C SER A 238 -4.57 -1.31 0.14
N TYR A 239 -3.59 -2.11 0.59
CA TYR A 239 -3.06 -3.24 -0.20
C TYR A 239 -4.15 -4.19 -0.71
N GLY A 240 -5.27 -4.33 0.00
CA GLY A 240 -6.43 -5.08 -0.49
C GLY A 240 -6.96 -4.58 -1.84
N THR A 241 -6.69 -3.33 -2.20
CA THR A 241 -7.04 -2.77 -3.53
C THR A 241 -6.12 -3.30 -4.62
N PHE A 242 -4.83 -3.46 -4.34
CA PHE A 242 -3.88 -4.10 -5.26
C PHE A 242 -4.24 -5.57 -5.46
N LEU A 243 -4.57 -6.29 -4.39
CA LEU A 243 -5.04 -7.67 -4.44
C LEU A 243 -6.34 -7.80 -5.27
N GLY A 244 -7.33 -6.92 -5.03
CA GLY A 244 -8.61 -6.91 -5.77
C GLY A 244 -8.44 -6.51 -7.24
N ALA A 245 -7.60 -5.53 -7.54
CA ALA A 245 -7.26 -5.14 -8.91
C ALA A 245 -6.54 -6.26 -9.65
N THR A 246 -5.57 -6.92 -9.00
CA THR A 246 -4.87 -8.10 -9.53
C THR A 246 -5.85 -9.23 -9.84
N TYR A 247 -6.80 -9.50 -8.93
CA TYR A 247 -7.86 -10.47 -9.17
C TYR A 247 -8.68 -10.11 -10.43
N ALA A 248 -9.12 -8.85 -10.54
CA ALA A 248 -9.89 -8.39 -11.70
C ALA A 248 -9.08 -8.50 -13.01
N GLY A 249 -7.77 -8.22 -12.96
CA GLY A 249 -6.86 -8.39 -14.10
C GLY A 249 -6.71 -9.84 -14.55
N LEU A 250 -6.56 -10.75 -13.59
CA LEU A 250 -6.41 -12.19 -13.86
C LEU A 250 -7.73 -12.87 -14.27
N PHE A 251 -8.85 -12.45 -13.71
CA PHE A 251 -10.16 -13.08 -13.86
C PHE A 251 -11.28 -12.07 -14.20
N PRO A 252 -11.15 -11.26 -15.26
CA PRO A 252 -12.10 -10.18 -15.53
C PRO A 252 -13.55 -10.66 -15.63
N GLY A 253 -13.80 -11.79 -16.27
CA GLY A 253 -15.14 -12.36 -16.37
C GLY A 253 -15.73 -12.90 -15.06
N ARG A 254 -14.92 -13.03 -14.00
CA ARG A 254 -15.32 -13.49 -12.66
C ARG A 254 -15.33 -12.36 -11.62
N ALA A 255 -14.91 -11.15 -12.00
CA ALA A 255 -15.03 -9.97 -11.17
C ALA A 255 -16.50 -9.50 -11.15
N GLY A 256 -17.07 -9.37 -9.96
CA GLY A 256 -18.41 -8.88 -9.72
C GLY A 256 -18.39 -7.44 -9.19
N ARG A 257 -19.01 -7.20 -8.04
CA ARG A 257 -19.05 -5.89 -7.40
C ARG A 257 -17.79 -5.69 -6.55
N LEU A 258 -16.79 -4.99 -7.12
CA LEU A 258 -15.52 -4.72 -6.45
C LEU A 258 -15.46 -3.26 -6.00
N VAL A 259 -15.14 -3.05 -4.71
CA VAL A 259 -14.84 -1.74 -4.12
C VAL A 259 -13.37 -1.76 -3.68
N LEU A 260 -12.57 -0.83 -4.19
CA LEU A 260 -11.14 -0.69 -3.96
C LEU A 260 -10.90 0.64 -3.23
N ASP A 261 -10.86 0.58 -1.89
CA ASP A 261 -10.85 1.75 -1.01
C ASP A 261 -9.45 2.07 -0.48
N GLY A 262 -8.99 3.30 -0.68
CA GLY A 262 -7.60 3.66 -0.45
C GLY A 262 -6.69 2.99 -1.48
N ALA A 263 -6.92 3.31 -2.74
CA ALA A 263 -6.40 2.54 -3.87
C ALA A 263 -4.90 2.69 -4.08
N MET A 264 -4.21 1.57 -4.27
CA MET A 264 -2.81 1.51 -4.70
C MET A 264 -2.69 1.58 -6.22
N ASP A 265 -1.55 2.11 -6.69
CA ASP A 265 -1.20 2.13 -8.11
C ASP A 265 -0.19 1.01 -8.42
N PRO A 266 -0.59 -0.07 -9.11
CA PRO A 266 0.28 -1.20 -9.42
C PRO A 266 1.37 -0.90 -10.45
N SER A 267 1.31 0.26 -11.10
CA SER A 267 2.29 0.66 -12.11
C SER A 267 3.53 1.35 -11.53
N LEU A 268 3.54 1.66 -10.23
CA LEU A 268 4.67 2.31 -9.57
C LEU A 268 5.77 1.31 -9.21
N SER A 269 7.02 1.70 -9.45
CA SER A 269 8.17 1.01 -8.86
C SER A 269 8.17 1.16 -7.33
N ALA A 270 8.83 0.25 -6.60
CA ALA A 270 8.95 0.35 -5.14
C ALA A 270 9.52 1.70 -4.69
N ARG A 271 10.50 2.25 -5.41
CA ARG A 271 11.05 3.58 -5.13
C ARG A 271 10.01 4.69 -5.30
N GLN A 272 9.25 4.67 -6.39
CA GLN A 272 8.20 5.68 -6.63
C GLN A 272 7.10 5.58 -5.57
N LEU A 273 6.64 4.36 -5.27
CA LEU A 273 5.65 4.09 -4.24
C LEU A 273 6.10 4.66 -2.89
N ASN A 274 7.31 4.35 -2.44
CA ASN A 274 7.82 4.80 -1.15
C ASN A 274 8.00 6.33 -1.09
N LEU A 275 8.50 6.95 -2.17
CA LEU A 275 8.64 8.42 -2.24
C LEU A 275 7.27 9.13 -2.25
N GLU A 276 6.30 8.60 -2.97
CA GLU A 276 4.96 9.19 -3.00
C GLU A 276 4.20 8.96 -1.70
N GLN A 277 4.38 7.80 -1.06
CA GLN A 277 3.84 7.57 0.28
C GLN A 277 4.46 8.52 1.32
N THR A 278 5.76 8.84 1.20
CA THR A 278 6.40 9.88 2.02
C THR A 278 5.69 11.24 1.88
N ARG A 279 5.30 11.62 0.65
CA ARG A 279 4.50 12.84 0.40
C ARG A 279 3.09 12.73 0.98
N GLY A 280 2.51 11.53 0.97
CA GLY A 280 1.21 11.26 1.58
C GLY A 280 1.23 11.48 3.08
N PHE A 281 2.23 10.92 3.78
CA PHE A 281 2.42 11.15 5.21
C PHE A 281 2.68 12.62 5.54
N GLU A 282 3.47 13.33 4.72
CA GLU A 282 3.65 14.77 4.88
C GLU A 282 2.32 15.51 4.73
N THR A 283 1.50 15.16 3.74
CA THR A 283 0.19 15.78 3.52
C THR A 283 -0.74 15.61 4.73
N ALA A 284 -0.79 14.41 5.30
CA ALA A 284 -1.58 14.13 6.51
C ALA A 284 -1.00 14.85 7.73
N PHE A 285 0.33 14.87 7.88
CA PHE A 285 1.00 15.61 8.94
C PHE A 285 0.70 17.12 8.87
N GLN A 286 0.70 17.72 7.68
CA GLN A 286 0.35 19.13 7.51
C GLN A 286 -1.13 19.40 7.88
N ALA A 287 -2.03 18.44 7.67
CA ALA A 287 -3.41 18.54 8.14
C ALA A 287 -3.48 18.46 9.68
N PHE A 288 -2.79 17.49 10.28
CA PHE A 288 -2.63 17.39 11.75
C PHE A 288 -2.00 18.66 12.34
N ALA A 289 -0.95 19.22 11.74
CA ALA A 289 -0.28 20.43 12.22
C ALA A 289 -1.24 21.62 12.27
N LYS A 290 -2.04 21.79 11.21
CA LYS A 290 -3.09 22.83 11.16
C LYS A 290 -4.18 22.62 12.20
N ASP A 291 -4.52 21.38 12.51
CA ASP A 291 -5.46 21.05 13.58
C ASP A 291 -4.83 21.33 14.94
N CYS A 292 -3.63 20.81 15.21
CA CYS A 292 -2.94 20.91 16.49
C CYS A 292 -2.85 22.36 16.98
N VAL A 293 -2.39 23.28 16.15
CA VAL A 293 -2.19 24.70 16.57
C VAL A 293 -3.48 25.47 16.88
N ARG A 294 -4.65 24.88 16.60
CA ARG A 294 -5.95 25.44 17.01
C ARG A 294 -6.30 25.10 18.46
N HIS A 295 -5.61 24.14 19.03
CA HIS A 295 -5.82 23.65 20.40
C HIS A 295 -4.76 24.20 21.33
N ALA A 296 -5.16 24.63 22.54
CA ALA A 296 -4.26 25.19 23.53
C ALA A 296 -3.24 24.17 24.08
N ASP A 297 -3.53 22.90 23.95
CA ASP A 297 -2.71 21.77 24.37
C ASP A 297 -1.72 21.28 23.28
N CYS A 298 -1.63 21.96 22.15
CA CYS A 298 -0.66 21.58 21.10
C CYS A 298 0.78 21.76 21.60
N PRO A 299 1.59 20.69 21.70
CA PRO A 299 2.96 20.77 22.21
C PRO A 299 3.94 21.30 21.15
N LEU A 300 3.54 21.30 19.88
CA LEU A 300 4.38 21.66 18.74
C LEU A 300 4.23 23.13 18.33
N GLY A 301 3.37 23.91 18.99
CA GLY A 301 3.20 25.33 18.72
C GLY A 301 1.87 25.85 19.21
N GLY A 302 1.74 27.17 19.32
CA GLY A 302 0.50 27.85 19.69
C GLY A 302 -0.31 28.33 18.49
N LYS A 303 -1.44 28.99 18.77
CA LYS A 303 -2.28 29.62 17.75
C LYS A 303 -1.48 30.53 16.84
N GLY A 304 -1.53 30.28 15.54
CA GLY A 304 -0.81 31.06 14.54
C GLY A 304 0.60 30.57 14.19
N THR A 305 1.09 29.51 14.85
CA THR A 305 2.34 28.84 14.42
C THR A 305 2.16 28.27 13.00
N PRO A 306 3.03 28.63 12.04
CA PRO A 306 2.96 28.05 10.69
C PRO A 306 3.17 26.53 10.71
N PRO A 307 2.46 25.75 9.89
CA PRO A 307 2.62 24.30 9.83
C PRO A 307 4.06 23.82 9.57
N ALA A 308 4.85 24.55 8.78
CA ALA A 308 6.27 24.25 8.59
C ALA A 308 7.05 24.29 9.89
N GLN A 309 6.82 25.30 10.75
CA GLN A 309 7.46 25.40 12.05
C GLN A 309 7.02 24.30 13.02
N VAL A 310 5.79 23.81 12.90
CA VAL A 310 5.31 22.61 13.63
C VAL A 310 6.14 21.39 13.23
N GLY A 311 6.45 21.25 11.93
CA GLY A 311 7.35 20.22 11.41
C GLY A 311 8.77 20.33 11.97
N ASP A 312 9.33 21.57 12.01
CA ASP A 312 10.67 21.81 12.60
C ASP A 312 10.73 21.40 14.08
N HIS A 313 9.68 21.71 14.85
CA HIS A 313 9.60 21.34 16.26
C HIS A 313 9.51 19.81 16.45
N LEU A 314 8.75 19.12 15.63
CA LEU A 314 8.66 17.66 15.68
C LEU A 314 9.98 17.00 15.25
N ALA A 315 10.61 17.46 14.18
CA ALA A 315 11.91 16.98 13.73
C ALA A 315 13.00 17.22 14.78
N ALA A 316 12.99 18.37 15.46
CA ALA A 316 13.91 18.65 16.57
C ALA A 316 13.67 17.72 17.77
N PHE A 317 12.41 17.38 18.05
CA PHE A 317 12.08 16.40 19.09
C PHE A 317 12.57 15.00 18.72
N PHE A 318 12.44 14.57 17.49
CA PHE A 318 12.93 13.27 17.01
C PHE A 318 14.46 13.18 17.14
N ARG A 319 15.22 14.16 16.67
CA ARG A 319 16.68 14.22 16.90
C ARG A 319 17.08 14.17 18.37
N LYS A 320 16.28 14.75 19.27
CA LYS A 320 16.53 14.64 20.72
C LYS A 320 16.30 13.21 21.20
N LEU A 321 15.29 12.51 20.69
CA LEU A 321 14.99 11.11 21.05
C LEU A 321 16.03 10.13 20.50
N ASP A 322 16.62 10.45 19.35
CA ASP A 322 17.71 9.69 18.77
C ASP A 322 18.92 9.69 19.73
N ALA A 323 19.39 10.88 20.10
CA ALA A 323 20.49 11.03 21.05
C ALA A 323 20.15 10.54 22.47
N HIS A 324 18.91 10.77 22.93
CA HIS A 324 18.47 10.57 24.32
C HIS A 324 17.07 9.96 24.40
N PRO A 325 16.90 8.64 24.19
CA PRO A 325 15.60 7.99 24.36
C PRO A 325 15.01 8.22 25.75
N VAL A 326 13.69 8.45 25.83
CA VAL A 326 12.98 8.73 27.08
C VAL A 326 12.33 7.46 27.66
N PRO A 327 12.13 7.38 29.01
CA PRO A 327 11.39 6.28 29.61
C PRO A 327 9.98 6.16 29.02
N ALA A 328 9.45 4.94 28.95
CA ALA A 328 8.09 4.68 28.46
C ALA A 328 7.24 3.88 29.48
N GLY A 329 7.70 3.74 30.72
CA GLY A 329 6.90 3.27 31.86
C GLY A 329 6.52 1.78 31.86
N GLY A 330 6.88 1.00 30.84
CA GLY A 330 6.55 -0.42 30.74
C GLY A 330 7.39 -1.33 31.64
N ALA A 331 6.82 -2.47 32.07
CA ALA A 331 7.55 -3.49 32.84
C ALA A 331 8.67 -4.16 32.02
N ASP A 332 8.64 -4.06 30.70
CA ASP A 332 9.63 -4.59 29.76
C ASP A 332 10.90 -3.71 29.63
N GLY A 333 10.89 -2.53 30.28
CA GLY A 333 12.04 -1.61 30.29
C GLY A 333 12.34 -0.93 28.97
N ARG A 334 11.44 -1.02 27.95
CA ARG A 334 11.64 -0.32 26.69
C ARG A 334 11.64 1.19 26.87
N ARG A 335 12.41 1.85 26.03
CA ARG A 335 12.48 3.31 25.97
C ARG A 335 11.91 3.78 24.62
N LEU A 336 11.38 4.99 24.61
CA LEU A 336 10.96 5.63 23.37
C LEU A 336 12.17 6.33 22.75
N GLY A 337 12.72 5.75 21.70
CA GLY A 337 13.69 6.38 20.79
C GLY A 337 13.00 6.97 19.56
N GLU A 338 13.79 7.55 18.65
CA GLU A 338 13.29 8.18 17.43
C GLU A 338 12.43 7.24 16.58
N ALA A 339 12.91 6.02 16.29
CA ALA A 339 12.22 5.06 15.43
C ALA A 339 10.79 4.75 15.91
N LEU A 340 10.63 4.45 17.22
CA LEU A 340 9.32 4.17 17.81
C LEU A 340 8.44 5.42 17.90
N ALA A 341 9.03 6.59 18.17
CA ALA A 341 8.28 7.85 18.20
C ALA A 341 7.75 8.21 16.81
N THR A 342 8.59 8.08 15.79
CA THR A 342 8.20 8.30 14.38
C THR A 342 7.07 7.36 13.97
N THR A 343 7.19 6.07 14.31
CA THR A 343 6.13 5.08 14.05
C THR A 343 4.83 5.42 14.77
N GLY A 344 4.91 5.87 16.04
CA GLY A 344 3.72 6.30 16.79
C GLY A 344 3.02 7.51 16.16
N VAL A 345 3.77 8.47 15.63
CA VAL A 345 3.21 9.59 14.87
C VAL A 345 2.61 9.12 13.55
N ILE A 346 3.31 8.27 12.79
CA ILE A 346 2.80 7.66 11.54
C ILE A 346 1.48 6.93 11.80
N ALA A 347 1.39 6.12 12.85
CA ALA A 347 0.16 5.41 13.21
C ALA A 347 -1.05 6.34 13.36
N ALA A 348 -0.85 7.51 13.99
CA ALA A 348 -1.92 8.48 14.18
C ALA A 348 -2.29 9.27 12.90
N MET A 349 -1.48 9.21 11.84
CA MET A 349 -1.82 9.84 10.55
C MET A 349 -2.88 9.06 9.78
N TYR A 350 -3.09 7.79 10.09
CA TYR A 350 -4.10 6.96 9.43
C TYR A 350 -5.54 7.37 9.73
N ASP A 351 -5.77 8.04 10.87
CA ASP A 351 -7.12 8.43 11.29
C ASP A 351 -7.09 9.74 12.10
N GLU A 352 -7.85 10.75 11.65
CA GLU A 352 -7.97 12.02 12.36
C GLU A 352 -8.57 11.87 13.77
N ALA A 353 -9.34 10.81 14.03
CA ALA A 353 -9.86 10.49 15.37
C ALA A 353 -8.73 10.18 16.38
N ALA A 354 -7.53 9.81 15.90
CA ALA A 354 -6.37 9.59 16.76
C ALA A 354 -5.60 10.87 17.12
N TRP A 355 -5.87 12.01 16.46
CA TRP A 355 -5.11 13.26 16.66
C TRP A 355 -5.17 13.82 18.09
N PRO A 356 -6.30 13.79 18.81
CA PRO A 356 -6.32 14.18 20.23
C PRO A 356 -5.34 13.37 21.08
N ARG A 357 -5.34 12.03 20.89
CA ARG A 357 -4.43 11.12 21.60
C ARG A 357 -2.97 11.38 21.22
N LEU A 358 -2.69 11.69 19.95
CA LEU A 358 -1.35 12.06 19.51
C LEU A 358 -0.86 13.36 20.18
N ARG A 359 -1.70 14.40 20.29
CA ARG A 359 -1.34 15.64 21.00
C ARG A 359 -1.00 15.38 22.48
N GLU A 360 -1.80 14.56 23.15
CA GLU A 360 -1.56 14.15 24.54
C GLU A 360 -0.23 13.40 24.67
N ALA A 361 0.00 12.38 23.81
CA ALA A 361 1.21 11.56 23.80
C ALA A 361 2.47 12.40 23.54
N LEU A 362 2.41 13.33 22.57
CA LEU A 362 3.50 14.27 22.29
C LEU A 362 3.75 15.22 23.47
N THR A 363 2.69 15.73 24.10
CA THR A 363 2.82 16.60 25.30
C THR A 363 3.51 15.86 26.44
N SER A 364 3.11 14.60 26.71
CA SER A 364 3.71 13.77 27.73
C SER A 364 5.19 13.51 27.46
N ALA A 365 5.54 13.12 26.24
CA ALA A 365 6.92 12.83 25.86
C ALA A 365 7.82 14.10 25.86
N MET A 366 7.33 15.22 25.35
CA MET A 366 8.12 16.44 25.20
C MET A 366 8.28 17.23 26.51
N LYS A 367 7.22 17.27 27.36
CA LYS A 367 7.19 18.10 28.56
C LYS A 367 7.45 17.32 29.84
N ASN A 368 6.99 16.06 29.92
CA ASN A 368 7.03 15.26 31.14
C ASN A 368 8.09 14.13 31.05
N ASN A 369 8.83 14.04 29.92
CA ASN A 369 9.80 12.99 29.69
C ASN A 369 9.21 11.57 29.82
N ASP A 370 7.94 11.40 29.41
CA ASP A 370 7.19 10.14 29.44
C ASP A 370 6.76 9.74 28.03
N GLY A 371 7.36 8.69 27.51
CA GLY A 371 7.16 8.17 26.16
C GLY A 371 6.03 7.16 26.02
N ALA A 372 5.34 6.79 27.09
CA ALA A 372 4.37 5.70 27.10
C ALA A 372 3.26 5.84 26.05
N GLY A 373 2.73 7.05 25.87
CA GLY A 373 1.66 7.32 24.92
C GLY A 373 2.08 7.12 23.46
N LEU A 374 3.26 7.61 23.07
CA LEU A 374 3.80 7.40 21.71
C LEU A 374 4.22 5.95 21.48
N LEU A 375 4.79 5.29 22.50
CA LEU A 375 5.12 3.87 22.44
C LEU A 375 3.86 3.03 22.22
N ALA A 376 2.77 3.32 22.91
CA ALA A 376 1.50 2.61 22.73
C ALA A 376 0.89 2.80 21.33
N LEU A 377 1.07 3.96 20.70
CA LEU A 377 0.70 4.17 19.30
C LEU A 377 1.57 3.35 18.35
N SER A 378 2.87 3.28 18.61
CA SER A 378 3.81 2.44 17.85
C SER A 378 3.50 0.95 18.00
N ASP A 379 3.24 0.48 19.22
CA ASP A 379 2.85 -0.91 19.50
C ASP A 379 1.56 -1.30 18.77
N SER A 380 0.59 -0.39 18.72
CA SER A 380 -0.64 -0.59 17.95
C SER A 380 -0.37 -0.74 16.44
N TYR A 381 0.57 0.03 15.89
CA TYR A 381 0.97 -0.07 14.48
C TYR A 381 1.65 -1.41 14.15
N TYR A 382 2.50 -1.88 15.06
CA TYR A 382 3.21 -3.15 14.91
C TYR A 382 2.40 -4.36 15.38
N GLU A 383 1.18 -4.16 15.87
CA GLU A 383 0.34 -5.20 16.48
C GLU A 383 1.07 -5.97 17.58
N ARG A 384 1.79 -5.24 18.45
CA ARG A 384 2.44 -5.79 19.65
C ARG A 384 1.46 -5.82 20.80
N ASP A 385 1.30 -6.99 21.44
CA ASP A 385 0.44 -7.14 22.62
C ASP A 385 1.14 -6.81 23.94
N GLY A 386 0.38 -6.86 25.04
CA GLY A 386 0.88 -6.58 26.39
C GLY A 386 1.93 -7.58 26.91
N ASP A 387 1.97 -8.78 26.32
CA ASP A 387 2.92 -9.84 26.68
C ASP A 387 4.20 -9.76 25.82
N GLY A 388 4.32 -8.75 24.95
CA GLY A 388 5.48 -8.53 24.09
C GLY A 388 5.51 -9.45 22.88
N GLN A 389 4.36 -10.03 22.50
CA GLN A 389 4.24 -10.79 21.27
C GLN A 389 3.73 -9.92 20.14
N TYR A 390 4.18 -10.22 18.93
CA TYR A 390 3.76 -9.55 17.71
C TYR A 390 2.93 -10.51 16.86
N THR A 391 1.92 -9.98 16.17
CA THR A 391 1.38 -10.73 15.05
C THR A 391 2.45 -10.85 13.95
N ASN A 392 2.17 -11.62 12.91
CA ASN A 392 3.12 -11.69 11.80
C ASN A 392 2.92 -10.61 10.72
N LEU A 393 2.16 -9.56 11.00
CA LEU A 393 1.87 -8.46 10.07
C LEU A 393 3.12 -7.98 9.33
N MET A 394 4.16 -7.58 10.07
CA MET A 394 5.37 -6.99 9.48
C MET A 394 6.23 -8.02 8.73
N PHE A 395 6.18 -9.28 9.14
CA PHE A 395 6.90 -10.36 8.44
C PHE A 395 6.24 -10.67 7.09
N ALA A 396 4.92 -10.80 7.08
CA ALA A 396 4.14 -11.00 5.87
C ALA A 396 4.21 -9.76 4.95
N ASN A 397 4.19 -8.55 5.55
CA ASN A 397 4.36 -7.30 4.80
C ASN A 397 5.66 -7.29 4.00
N ALA A 398 6.79 -7.57 4.66
CA ALA A 398 8.09 -7.64 3.98
C ALA A 398 8.11 -8.77 2.92
N ALA A 399 7.58 -9.96 3.26
CA ALA A 399 7.60 -11.10 2.36
C ALA A 399 6.82 -10.87 1.06
N VAL A 400 5.63 -10.27 1.16
CA VAL A 400 4.79 -9.97 -0.01
C VAL A 400 5.38 -8.85 -0.83
N ASN A 401 5.72 -7.71 -0.22
CA ASN A 401 6.27 -6.56 -0.93
C ASN A 401 7.58 -6.88 -1.66
N CYS A 402 8.51 -7.59 -1.00
CA CYS A 402 9.79 -7.97 -1.60
C CYS A 402 9.68 -9.07 -2.67
N LEU A 403 8.56 -9.78 -2.74
CA LEU A 403 8.28 -10.75 -3.79
C LEU A 403 7.53 -10.14 -4.98
N ASP A 404 6.63 -9.18 -4.72
CA ASP A 404 5.78 -8.55 -5.74
C ASP A 404 6.52 -7.52 -6.60
N THR A 405 7.56 -6.86 -6.06
CA THR A 405 8.30 -5.83 -6.79
C THR A 405 9.80 -5.90 -6.50
N PRO A 406 10.66 -5.59 -7.51
CA PRO A 406 12.08 -5.40 -7.27
C PRO A 406 12.35 -4.37 -6.16
N PRO A 407 13.46 -4.48 -5.42
CA PRO A 407 13.78 -3.56 -4.33
C PRO A 407 13.88 -2.11 -4.83
N ALA A 408 13.51 -1.17 -3.95
CA ALA A 408 13.61 0.26 -4.24
C ALA A 408 15.06 0.72 -4.41
N PHE A 409 15.96 0.14 -3.62
CA PHE A 409 17.40 0.37 -3.60
C PHE A 409 18.12 -0.96 -3.38
N ASP A 410 19.29 -1.12 -4.00
CA ASP A 410 20.14 -2.31 -3.88
C ASP A 410 21.27 -2.12 -2.87
N SER A 411 21.58 -0.88 -2.48
CA SER A 411 22.68 -0.56 -1.57
C SER A 411 22.46 0.74 -0.80
N PRO A 412 23.16 0.95 0.33
CA PRO A 412 23.16 2.20 1.09
C PRO A 412 23.49 3.44 0.23
N GLU A 413 24.46 3.33 -0.67
CA GLU A 413 24.90 4.44 -1.52
C GLU A 413 23.78 4.92 -2.46
N GLN A 414 22.89 4.02 -2.88
CA GLN A 414 21.71 4.41 -3.66
C GLN A 414 20.69 5.16 -2.79
N VAL A 415 20.51 4.78 -1.52
CA VAL A 415 19.68 5.52 -0.58
C VAL A 415 20.24 6.93 -0.36
N GLU A 416 21.54 7.05 -0.05
CA GLU A 416 22.21 8.34 0.18
C GLU A 416 22.07 9.27 -1.04
N LYS A 417 22.24 8.75 -2.24
CA LYS A 417 22.06 9.50 -3.48
C LYS A 417 20.64 10.04 -3.65
N ASP A 418 19.64 9.29 -3.20
CA ASP A 418 18.23 9.62 -3.38
C ASP A 418 17.61 10.35 -2.17
N LEU A 419 18.33 10.38 -1.04
CA LEU A 419 17.91 10.97 0.21
C LEU A 419 17.38 12.41 0.06
N PRO A 420 18.01 13.32 -0.72
CA PRO A 420 17.48 14.67 -0.91
C PRO A 420 16.06 14.72 -1.50
N ALA A 421 15.65 13.72 -2.30
CA ALA A 421 14.30 13.66 -2.84
C ALA A 421 13.27 13.30 -1.75
N PHE A 422 13.62 12.40 -0.84
CA PHE A 422 12.78 12.00 0.29
C PHE A 422 12.70 13.10 1.36
N GLU A 423 13.81 13.75 1.69
CA GLU A 423 13.84 14.89 2.63
C GLU A 423 13.03 16.08 2.11
N LYS A 424 13.09 16.33 0.80
CA LYS A 424 12.22 17.34 0.15
C LYS A 424 10.75 16.93 0.19
N ALA A 425 10.45 15.64 0.17
CA ALA A 425 9.07 15.14 0.25
C ALA A 425 8.49 15.29 1.65
N SER A 426 9.31 15.06 2.69
CA SER A 426 8.95 15.31 4.09
C SER A 426 10.20 15.56 4.94
N LEU A 427 10.21 16.70 5.61
CA LEU A 427 11.24 17.03 6.60
C LEU A 427 11.20 16.06 7.79
N VAL A 428 10.01 15.61 8.16
CA VAL A 428 9.79 14.79 9.37
C VAL A 428 10.05 13.31 9.11
N PHE A 429 9.58 12.78 7.98
CA PHE A 429 9.58 11.33 7.72
C PHE A 429 10.56 10.91 6.62
N GLY A 430 11.06 11.85 5.82
CA GLY A 430 11.77 11.56 4.58
C GLY A 430 13.00 10.69 4.77
N LYS A 431 13.89 11.05 5.72
CA LYS A 431 15.13 10.30 5.97
C LYS A 431 14.83 8.84 6.39
N GLY A 432 13.95 8.67 7.38
CA GLY A 432 13.60 7.32 7.88
C GLY A 432 12.91 6.45 6.84
N LEU A 433 11.99 7.01 6.04
CA LEU A 433 11.30 6.25 4.99
C LEU A 433 12.22 5.90 3.81
N ALA A 434 13.21 6.76 3.48
CA ALA A 434 14.23 6.44 2.49
C ALA A 434 15.05 5.22 2.93
N TRP A 435 15.58 5.23 4.15
CA TRP A 435 16.39 4.13 4.67
C TRP A 435 15.58 2.84 4.90
N ALA A 436 14.34 2.94 5.37
CA ALA A 436 13.44 1.79 5.49
C ALA A 436 13.19 1.09 4.13
N SER A 437 13.27 1.82 3.03
CA SER A 437 13.09 1.30 1.66
C SER A 437 14.20 0.34 1.22
N LEU A 438 15.30 0.24 1.97
CA LEU A 438 16.44 -0.65 1.68
C LEU A 438 16.17 -2.10 2.13
N ASN A 439 15.14 -2.38 2.91
CA ASN A 439 14.92 -3.68 3.54
C ASN A 439 14.86 -4.85 2.54
N CYS A 440 14.25 -4.65 1.35
CA CYS A 440 14.14 -5.68 0.32
C CYS A 440 15.45 -5.97 -0.42
N ALA A 441 16.47 -5.12 -0.33
CA ALA A 441 17.78 -5.36 -0.94
C ALA A 441 18.45 -6.66 -0.46
N TYR A 442 18.12 -7.07 0.76
CA TYR A 442 18.72 -8.26 1.41
C TYR A 442 17.75 -9.45 1.48
N TRP A 443 16.56 -9.34 0.85
CA TRP A 443 15.57 -10.39 0.91
C TRP A 443 16.08 -11.69 0.28
N PRO A 444 15.87 -12.89 0.89
CA PRO A 444 16.50 -14.13 0.44
C PRO A 444 15.90 -14.71 -0.85
N VAL A 445 14.82 -14.13 -1.34
CA VAL A 445 14.11 -14.53 -2.54
C VAL A 445 14.02 -13.35 -3.50
N ARG A 446 14.37 -13.54 -4.76
CA ARG A 446 14.21 -12.50 -5.77
C ARG A 446 12.74 -12.21 -6.02
N ALA A 447 12.42 -10.96 -6.29
CA ALA A 447 11.10 -10.56 -6.75
C ALA A 447 10.69 -11.36 -8.00
N THR A 448 9.44 -11.80 -8.03
CA THR A 448 8.81 -12.50 -9.16
C THR A 448 7.83 -11.62 -9.91
N GLY A 449 7.37 -10.53 -9.27
CA GLY A 449 6.54 -9.51 -9.87
C GLY A 449 7.35 -8.32 -10.36
N GLU A 450 6.69 -7.46 -11.11
CA GLU A 450 7.18 -6.20 -11.69
C GLU A 450 6.07 -5.16 -11.64
N PRO A 451 6.37 -3.85 -11.60
CA PRO A 451 5.37 -2.81 -11.82
C PRO A 451 4.65 -3.02 -13.15
N HIS A 452 3.32 -3.04 -13.13
CA HIS A 452 2.51 -3.31 -14.31
C HIS A 452 1.17 -2.59 -14.24
N ARG A 453 0.55 -2.36 -15.41
CA ARG A 453 -0.79 -1.82 -15.49
C ARG A 453 -1.84 -2.92 -15.35
N ILE A 454 -3.00 -2.58 -14.79
CA ILE A 454 -4.12 -3.51 -14.69
C ILE A 454 -5.31 -2.89 -15.44
N GLU A 455 -5.65 -3.48 -16.59
CA GLU A 455 -6.76 -3.00 -17.43
C GLU A 455 -8.09 -3.69 -17.10
N ALA A 456 -8.07 -4.94 -16.68
CA ALA A 456 -9.23 -5.77 -16.34
C ALA A 456 -10.37 -5.71 -17.40
N LYS A 457 -10.00 -5.76 -18.70
CA LYS A 457 -10.97 -5.69 -19.81
C LYS A 457 -12.02 -6.79 -19.70
N GLY A 458 -13.30 -6.40 -19.70
CA GLY A 458 -14.44 -7.31 -19.57
C GLY A 458 -14.91 -7.53 -18.13
N ALA A 459 -14.30 -6.90 -17.13
CA ALA A 459 -14.82 -6.87 -15.77
C ALA A 459 -16.08 -5.98 -15.68
N ASP A 460 -17.00 -6.32 -14.76
CA ASP A 460 -18.09 -5.43 -14.37
C ASP A 460 -17.53 -4.10 -13.84
N PRO A 461 -18.33 -3.05 -13.71
CA PRO A 461 -17.87 -1.79 -13.13
C PRO A 461 -17.16 -1.98 -11.79
N ILE A 462 -16.00 -1.33 -11.60
CA ILE A 462 -15.21 -1.38 -10.37
C ILE A 462 -15.23 0.00 -9.72
N VAL A 463 -15.60 0.09 -8.45
CA VAL A 463 -15.55 1.36 -7.70
C VAL A 463 -14.18 1.52 -7.08
N VAL A 464 -13.47 2.57 -7.49
CA VAL A 464 -12.17 2.97 -6.94
C VAL A 464 -12.37 4.18 -6.04
N VAL A 465 -12.01 4.07 -4.77
CA VAL A 465 -12.19 5.13 -3.78
C VAL A 465 -10.84 5.72 -3.40
N GLY A 466 -10.78 7.05 -3.36
CA GLY A 466 -9.58 7.76 -2.92
C GLY A 466 -9.90 8.91 -1.98
N THR A 467 -9.20 8.99 -0.85
CA THR A 467 -9.26 10.08 0.11
C THR A 467 -8.22 11.15 -0.24
N THR A 468 -8.61 12.43 -0.23
CA THR A 468 -7.75 13.51 -0.76
C THR A 468 -6.48 13.75 0.05
N ARG A 469 -6.47 13.42 1.33
CA ARG A 469 -5.30 13.54 2.21
C ARG A 469 -4.97 12.20 2.87
N ASP A 470 -5.06 11.12 2.07
CA ASP A 470 -4.67 9.78 2.48
C ASP A 470 -3.13 9.72 2.67
N PRO A 471 -2.65 9.33 3.86
CA PRO A 471 -1.22 9.23 4.14
C PRO A 471 -0.55 8.04 3.47
N ALA A 472 -1.23 6.90 3.42
CA ALA A 472 -0.66 5.61 3.05
C ALA A 472 -0.83 5.28 1.56
N THR A 473 -1.98 5.65 1.00
CA THR A 473 -2.30 5.50 -0.42
C THR A 473 -2.72 6.85 -1.01
N PRO A 474 -1.75 7.70 -1.37
CA PRO A 474 -2.00 9.06 -1.84
C PRO A 474 -3.05 9.11 -2.95
N TYR A 475 -3.93 10.09 -2.91
CA TYR A 475 -5.06 10.27 -3.84
C TYR A 475 -4.68 10.17 -5.35
N PRO A 476 -3.50 10.61 -5.81
CA PRO A 476 -3.07 10.38 -7.19
C PRO A 476 -3.10 8.91 -7.62
N TRP A 477 -2.84 7.96 -6.69
CA TRP A 477 -2.88 6.53 -6.99
C TRP A 477 -4.29 6.04 -7.32
N ALA A 478 -5.29 6.51 -6.59
CA ALA A 478 -6.69 6.20 -6.89
C ALA A 478 -7.11 6.71 -8.27
N LYS A 479 -6.64 7.91 -8.67
CA LYS A 479 -6.86 8.43 -10.02
C LYS A 479 -6.14 7.59 -11.08
N SER A 480 -4.92 7.19 -10.82
CA SER A 480 -4.14 6.35 -11.72
C SER A 480 -4.78 4.98 -11.92
N LEU A 481 -5.12 4.28 -10.83
CA LEU A 481 -5.79 2.99 -10.91
C LEU A 481 -7.14 3.09 -11.63
N ALA A 482 -7.94 4.12 -11.33
CA ALA A 482 -9.22 4.35 -12.03
C ALA A 482 -9.04 4.63 -13.53
N HIS A 483 -7.91 5.22 -13.93
CA HIS A 483 -7.59 5.41 -15.35
C HIS A 483 -7.09 4.11 -16.02
N GLN A 484 -6.42 3.24 -15.29
CA GLN A 484 -5.92 1.96 -15.81
C GLN A 484 -7.06 0.96 -16.06
N LEU A 485 -7.97 0.85 -15.11
CA LEU A 485 -9.10 -0.10 -15.16
C LEU A 485 -10.15 0.33 -16.18
N SER A 486 -10.46 -0.54 -17.14
CA SER A 486 -11.37 -0.23 -18.26
C SER A 486 -12.82 0.08 -17.85
N SER A 487 -13.27 -0.39 -16.68
CA SER A 487 -14.64 -0.24 -16.17
C SER A 487 -14.73 0.54 -14.86
N ALA A 488 -13.64 1.24 -14.46
CA ALA A 488 -13.62 1.93 -13.17
C ALA A 488 -14.60 3.10 -13.05
N ARG A 489 -15.00 3.35 -11.80
CA ARG A 489 -15.74 4.54 -11.36
C ARG A 489 -14.99 5.15 -10.17
N LEU A 490 -14.38 6.30 -10.36
CA LEU A 490 -13.69 7.01 -9.29
C LEU A 490 -14.71 7.68 -8.36
N LEU A 491 -14.61 7.36 -7.07
CA LEU A 491 -15.34 7.99 -5.97
C LEU A 491 -14.31 8.69 -5.07
N THR A 492 -14.49 9.98 -4.82
CA THR A 492 -13.53 10.79 -4.05
C THR A 492 -14.12 11.18 -2.71
N TYR A 493 -13.41 10.92 -1.63
CA TYR A 493 -13.64 11.52 -0.32
C TYR A 493 -12.73 12.73 -0.12
N ALA A 494 -13.33 13.90 0.08
CA ALA A 494 -12.60 15.15 0.35
C ALA A 494 -12.36 15.30 1.87
N GLY A 495 -11.49 14.46 2.41
CA GLY A 495 -11.26 14.32 3.85
C GLY A 495 -9.83 13.93 4.18
N ASP A 496 -9.63 13.63 5.46
CA ASP A 496 -8.38 13.16 6.06
C ASP A 496 -8.44 11.65 6.34
N GLY A 497 -7.28 11.06 6.60
CA GLY A 497 -7.12 9.68 6.99
C GLY A 497 -7.10 8.68 5.84
N HIS A 498 -6.88 7.43 6.19
CA HIS A 498 -6.70 6.33 5.26
C HIS A 498 -8.01 5.58 5.02
N THR A 499 -8.41 5.38 3.74
CA THR A 499 -9.70 4.82 3.32
C THR A 499 -10.90 5.74 3.59
N ALA A 500 -12.12 5.35 3.20
CA ALA A 500 -13.31 6.19 3.37
C ALA A 500 -14.58 5.42 3.74
N TYR A 501 -14.74 4.14 3.32
CA TYR A 501 -15.95 3.36 3.56
C TYR A 501 -16.11 2.95 5.02
N GLY A 502 -17.28 3.24 5.59
CA GLY A 502 -17.57 2.92 7.00
C GLY A 502 -16.90 3.88 7.99
N ARG A 503 -16.42 5.05 7.53
CA ARG A 503 -15.77 6.08 8.38
C ARG A 503 -16.65 7.31 8.62
N GLY A 504 -17.97 7.20 8.41
CA GLY A 504 -18.95 8.21 8.80
C GLY A 504 -19.34 9.20 7.71
N SER A 505 -18.85 9.08 6.46
CA SER A 505 -19.36 9.87 5.34
C SER A 505 -20.58 9.21 4.72
N ALA A 506 -21.76 9.72 5.06
CA ALA A 506 -23.03 9.21 4.51
C ALA A 506 -23.05 9.22 2.97
N CYS A 507 -22.36 10.18 2.32
CA CYS A 507 -22.27 10.25 0.87
C CYS A 507 -21.44 9.08 0.28
N ILE A 508 -20.30 8.74 0.91
CA ILE A 508 -19.46 7.59 0.53
C ILE A 508 -20.22 6.29 0.78
N ASP A 509 -20.74 6.13 1.99
CA ASP A 509 -21.40 4.90 2.42
C ASP A 509 -22.63 4.60 1.55
N SER A 510 -23.49 5.60 1.31
CA SER A 510 -24.66 5.43 0.44
C SER A 510 -24.28 5.07 -0.99
N ALA A 511 -23.23 5.67 -1.56
CA ALA A 511 -22.79 5.38 -2.91
C ALA A 511 -22.25 3.94 -3.05
N ILE A 512 -21.48 3.48 -2.07
CA ILE A 512 -20.93 2.12 -2.03
C ILE A 512 -22.04 1.10 -1.74
N ASN A 513 -22.96 1.40 -0.81
CA ASN A 513 -24.09 0.52 -0.48
C ASN A 513 -25.02 0.32 -1.69
N ALA A 514 -25.37 1.37 -2.41
CA ALA A 514 -26.17 1.26 -3.64
C ALA A 514 -25.47 0.37 -4.68
N TYR A 515 -24.17 0.50 -4.83
CA TYR A 515 -23.40 -0.35 -5.73
C TYR A 515 -23.37 -1.81 -5.24
N LEU A 516 -23.09 -2.06 -3.96
CA LEU A 516 -23.05 -3.41 -3.40
C LEU A 516 -24.42 -4.08 -3.39
N LEU A 517 -25.51 -3.35 -3.15
CA LEU A 517 -26.85 -3.93 -2.98
C LEU A 517 -27.62 -4.02 -4.31
N GLU A 518 -27.50 -3.01 -5.16
CA GLU A 518 -28.32 -2.87 -6.37
C GLU A 518 -27.50 -3.09 -7.65
N GLY A 519 -26.17 -3.04 -7.56
CA GLY A 519 -25.27 -3.08 -8.71
C GLY A 519 -25.18 -1.73 -9.45
N THR A 520 -25.66 -0.65 -8.83
CA THR A 520 -25.66 0.71 -9.40
C THR A 520 -24.38 1.44 -8.99
N PRO A 521 -23.35 1.55 -9.86
CA PRO A 521 -22.12 2.22 -9.50
C PRO A 521 -22.32 3.74 -9.42
N PRO A 522 -21.54 4.46 -8.61
CA PRO A 522 -21.57 5.91 -8.59
C PRO A 522 -21.20 6.51 -9.95
N ALA A 523 -21.65 7.73 -10.21
CA ALA A 523 -21.14 8.50 -11.34
C ALA A 523 -19.62 8.64 -11.25
N ASN A 524 -18.92 8.43 -12.37
CA ASN A 524 -17.47 8.57 -12.40
C ASN A 524 -17.05 9.99 -12.01
N GLY A 525 -16.11 10.12 -11.07
CA GLY A 525 -15.65 11.40 -10.54
C GLY A 525 -16.55 12.02 -9.46
N LYS A 526 -17.55 11.29 -8.95
CA LYS A 526 -18.36 11.74 -7.80
C LYS A 526 -17.46 12.11 -6.63
N ARG A 527 -17.71 13.27 -6.01
CA ARG A 527 -17.00 13.76 -4.81
C ARG A 527 -17.96 13.83 -3.64
N CYS A 528 -17.45 13.40 -2.49
CA CYS A 528 -18.10 13.43 -1.19
C CYS A 528 -17.21 14.17 -0.18
N SER A 529 -17.80 14.72 0.86
CA SER A 529 -17.12 15.36 1.99
C SER A 529 -17.67 14.80 3.28
#